data_54cc3d95cab43b78f8718e7475ad99e7
#
_entry.id   54cc3d95cab43b78f8718e7475ad99e7
#
_cell.length_a   1.000
_cell.length_b   1.000
_cell.length_c   1.000
_cell.angle_alpha   90.00
_cell.angle_beta   90.00
_cell.angle_gamma   90.00
#
_symmetry.space_group_name_H-M   'P 1'
#
loop_
_entity.id
_entity.type
_entity.pdbx_description
1 polymer ?
#
loop_
_entity_poly.entity_id
_entity_poly.type
_entity_poly.pdbx_seq_one_letter_code
_entity_poly.pdbx_strand_id
1 'polypeptide(L)'
;TKMTRAQAKEKYPEWYERVVVQGNKRRKQWDIAGKVHGSDPYALYHWWLRQIGGIEGGHRYFFLMCLAIYAYKCGVPKKQLRQDMKKAFAELQKVEHVNPLTEDDIRSALEAYDKEYYNFTISDIEALTNVRIDRNKRNGRKQEQHLQFARGIRGVKANLGEHVSGGGRPSARERV
;
A
#
# COMPACT_ATOMS: atom_id res chain seq x y z
N THR A 1 -18.13 -23.65 19.42
CA THR A 1 -17.36 -24.62 18.59
C THR A 1 -16.92 -23.90 17.32
N LYS A 2 -15.60 -23.90 17.03
CA LYS A 2 -15.08 -23.26 15.79
C LYS A 2 -15.43 -24.13 14.59
N MET A 3 -16.05 -23.53 13.61
CA MET A 3 -16.42 -24.19 12.35
C MET A 3 -15.18 -24.44 11.49
N THR A 4 -15.08 -25.65 10.90
CA THR A 4 -14.01 -25.98 9.95
C THR A 4 -14.27 -25.33 8.58
N ARG A 5 -13.25 -25.26 7.72
CA ARG A 5 -13.41 -24.73 6.35
C ARG A 5 -14.38 -25.57 5.51
N ALA A 6 -14.39 -26.89 5.68
CA ALA A 6 -15.32 -27.78 5.00
C ALA A 6 -16.76 -27.49 5.40
N GLN A 7 -17.03 -27.39 6.70
CA GLN A 7 -18.34 -27.03 7.24
C GLN A 7 -18.80 -25.62 6.81
N ALA A 8 -17.86 -24.66 6.70
CA ALA A 8 -18.18 -23.32 6.22
C ALA A 8 -18.53 -23.31 4.72
N LYS A 9 -17.88 -24.14 3.90
CA LYS A 9 -18.18 -24.29 2.47
C LYS A 9 -19.56 -24.91 2.27
N GLU A 10 -19.91 -25.91 3.05
CA GLU A 10 -21.20 -26.60 2.97
C GLU A 10 -22.36 -25.70 3.47
N LYS A 11 -22.17 -25.06 4.63
CA LYS A 11 -23.25 -24.30 5.28
C LYS A 11 -23.44 -22.88 4.72
N TYR A 12 -22.35 -22.27 4.19
CA TYR A 12 -22.35 -20.89 3.67
C TYR A 12 -21.59 -20.80 2.35
N PRO A 13 -22.03 -21.46 1.26
CA PRO A 13 -21.29 -21.56 0.02
C PRO A 13 -21.00 -20.19 -0.62
N GLU A 14 -21.98 -19.28 -0.63
CA GLU A 14 -21.80 -17.93 -1.19
C GLU A 14 -20.78 -17.10 -0.41
N TRP A 15 -20.79 -17.19 0.92
CA TRP A 15 -19.81 -16.52 1.77
C TRP A 15 -18.43 -17.13 1.54
N TYR A 16 -18.32 -18.45 1.46
CA TYR A 16 -17.07 -19.16 1.24
C TYR A 16 -16.46 -18.77 -0.10
N GLU A 17 -17.25 -18.75 -1.17
CA GLU A 17 -16.81 -18.34 -2.50
C GLU A 17 -16.30 -16.89 -2.48
N ARG A 18 -17.08 -15.98 -1.95
CA ARG A 18 -16.75 -14.55 -1.91
C ARG A 18 -15.51 -14.23 -1.05
N VAL A 19 -15.39 -14.86 0.12
CA VAL A 19 -14.38 -14.48 1.13
C VAL A 19 -13.13 -15.34 1.06
N VAL A 20 -13.28 -16.65 0.79
CA VAL A 20 -12.19 -17.63 0.82
C VAL A 20 -11.60 -17.85 -0.57
N VAL A 21 -12.45 -18.10 -1.59
CA VAL A 21 -12.00 -18.42 -2.95
C VAL A 21 -11.61 -17.14 -3.71
N GLN A 22 -12.52 -16.18 -3.78
CA GLN A 22 -12.25 -14.91 -4.50
C GLN A 22 -11.33 -13.98 -3.72
N GLY A 23 -11.14 -14.26 -2.42
CA GLY A 23 -10.36 -13.45 -1.53
C GLY A 23 -10.97 -12.06 -1.32
N ASN A 24 -10.44 -11.33 -0.36
CA ASN A 24 -10.91 -9.99 -0.10
C ASN A 24 -10.28 -9.03 -1.14
N LYS A 25 -10.94 -8.81 -2.28
CA LYS A 25 -10.48 -7.89 -3.35
C LYS A 25 -10.12 -6.49 -2.83
N ARG A 26 -10.67 -6.10 -1.66
CA ARG A 26 -10.36 -4.82 -0.98
C ARG A 26 -8.93 -4.74 -0.42
N ARG A 27 -8.22 -5.86 -0.22
CA ARG A 27 -6.81 -5.86 0.22
C ARG A 27 -5.81 -5.49 -0.87
N LYS A 28 -6.23 -5.38 -2.13
CA LYS A 28 -5.35 -4.97 -3.24
C LYS A 28 -5.11 -3.46 -3.31
N GLN A 29 -5.92 -2.65 -2.66
CA GLN A 29 -5.74 -1.21 -2.61
C GLN A 29 -5.00 -0.83 -1.33
N TRP A 30 -3.76 -0.40 -1.51
CA TRP A 30 -2.99 0.18 -0.43
C TRP A 30 -3.46 1.61 -0.22
N ASP A 31 -4.04 1.84 0.96
CA ASP A 31 -4.34 3.19 1.41
C ASP A 31 -3.05 3.78 2.01
N ILE A 32 -2.37 4.59 1.23
CA ILE A 32 -1.31 5.46 1.71
C ILE A 32 -1.99 6.77 2.13
N ALA A 33 -1.90 7.12 3.40
CA ALA A 33 -2.60 8.25 4.01
C ALA A 33 -2.58 9.51 3.13
N GLY A 34 -3.73 9.96 2.68
CA GLY A 34 -3.90 11.12 1.82
C GLY A 34 -3.40 10.99 0.38
N LYS A 35 -2.97 9.82 -0.05
CA LYS A 35 -2.38 9.58 -1.37
C LYS A 35 -3.29 8.79 -2.32
N VAL A 36 -4.25 8.05 -1.76
CA VAL A 36 -5.22 7.26 -2.53
C VAL A 36 -6.55 7.97 -2.48
N HIS A 37 -7.00 8.48 -3.60
CA HIS A 37 -8.34 9.05 -3.76
C HIS A 37 -9.15 8.18 -4.72
N GLY A 38 -10.30 7.77 -4.28
CA GLY A 38 -11.20 6.72 -4.68
C GLY A 38 -11.52 6.48 -6.16
N SER A 39 -11.08 7.31 -7.09
CA SER A 39 -11.38 7.14 -8.53
C SER A 39 -10.20 6.61 -9.36
N ASP A 40 -8.97 6.67 -8.86
CA ASP A 40 -7.79 6.19 -9.58
C ASP A 40 -7.38 4.79 -9.08
N PRO A 41 -7.62 3.72 -9.85
CA PRO A 41 -7.22 2.37 -9.47
C PRO A 41 -5.70 2.19 -9.37
N TYR A 42 -4.94 3.09 -9.96
CA TYR A 42 -3.49 3.10 -9.98
C TYR A 42 -2.86 4.19 -9.10
N ALA A 43 -3.61 4.76 -8.16
CA ALA A 43 -3.18 5.90 -7.35
C ALA A 43 -1.83 5.68 -6.64
N LEU A 44 -1.58 4.49 -6.10
CA LEU A 44 -0.30 4.13 -5.47
C LEU A 44 0.84 4.11 -6.50
N TYR A 45 0.62 3.54 -7.67
CA TYR A 45 1.59 3.51 -8.76
C TYR A 45 1.94 4.91 -9.27
N HIS A 46 0.92 5.74 -9.52
CA HIS A 46 1.11 7.13 -9.94
C HIS A 46 1.76 7.98 -8.85
N TRP A 47 1.44 7.72 -7.57
CA TRP A 47 2.14 8.37 -6.47
C TRP A 47 3.63 8.03 -6.47
N TRP A 48 3.98 6.75 -6.69
CA TRP A 48 5.38 6.33 -6.74
C TRP A 48 6.13 6.98 -7.89
N LEU A 49 5.56 7.04 -9.09
CA LEU A 49 6.16 7.74 -10.23
C LEU A 49 6.53 9.19 -9.91
N ARG A 50 5.72 9.87 -9.11
CA ARG A 50 5.99 11.26 -8.71
C ARG A 50 7.16 11.42 -7.74
N GLN A 51 7.64 10.35 -7.11
CA GLN A 51 8.79 10.40 -6.19
C GLN A 51 10.14 10.42 -6.91
N ILE A 52 10.16 10.28 -8.23
CA ILE A 52 11.37 10.17 -9.04
C ILE A 52 12.36 11.32 -8.84
N GLY A 53 11.86 12.55 -8.65
CA GLY A 53 12.70 13.73 -8.44
C GLY A 53 13.48 13.77 -7.12
N GLY A 54 13.14 12.89 -6.16
CA GLY A 54 13.83 12.77 -4.88
C GLY A 54 14.79 11.57 -4.80
N ILE A 55 15.02 10.86 -5.91
CA ILE A 55 15.85 9.66 -5.92
C ILE A 55 17.33 10.03 -6.09
N GLU A 56 18.16 9.55 -5.18
CA GLU A 56 19.61 9.70 -5.21
C GLU A 56 20.31 8.59 -6.01
N GLY A 57 21.57 8.81 -6.40
CA GLY A 57 22.33 7.94 -7.31
C GLY A 57 22.35 6.46 -6.93
N GLY A 58 22.56 6.14 -5.66
CA GLY A 58 22.63 4.75 -5.17
C GLY A 58 21.27 4.01 -5.12
N HIS A 59 20.14 4.71 -5.28
CA HIS A 59 18.80 4.17 -5.10
C HIS A 59 18.00 3.99 -6.40
N ARG A 60 18.57 4.33 -7.55
CA ARG A 60 17.89 4.39 -8.85
C ARG A 60 17.35 3.03 -9.31
N TYR A 61 18.14 1.96 -9.21
CA TYR A 61 17.69 0.60 -9.51
C TYR A 61 16.48 0.20 -8.65
N PHE A 62 16.58 0.44 -7.35
CA PHE A 62 15.52 0.08 -6.42
C PHE A 62 14.23 0.89 -6.65
N PHE A 63 14.33 2.11 -7.16
CA PHE A 63 13.16 2.86 -7.60
C PHE A 63 12.42 2.13 -8.72
N LEU A 64 13.14 1.65 -9.74
CA LEU A 64 12.54 0.89 -10.86
C LEU A 64 11.95 -0.45 -10.38
N MET A 65 12.64 -1.15 -9.49
CA MET A 65 12.15 -2.38 -8.89
C MET A 65 10.84 -2.14 -8.11
N CYS A 66 10.79 -1.13 -7.26
CA CYS A 66 9.58 -0.77 -6.53
C CYS A 66 8.46 -0.31 -7.46
N LEU A 67 8.77 0.34 -8.58
CA LEU A 67 7.78 0.70 -9.60
C LEU A 67 7.11 -0.55 -10.18
N ALA A 68 7.87 -1.62 -10.43
CA ALA A 68 7.33 -2.90 -10.88
C ALA A 68 6.44 -3.56 -9.81
N ILE A 69 6.86 -3.54 -8.55
CA ILE A 69 6.08 -4.05 -7.41
C ILE A 69 4.74 -3.30 -7.30
N TYR A 70 4.75 -1.98 -7.37
CA TYR A 70 3.53 -1.18 -7.30
C TYR A 70 2.64 -1.35 -8.52
N ALA A 71 3.22 -1.50 -9.71
CA ALA A 71 2.47 -1.84 -10.92
C ALA A 71 1.73 -3.17 -10.76
N TYR A 72 2.41 -4.20 -10.24
CA TYR A 72 1.76 -5.48 -9.95
C TYR A 72 0.64 -5.35 -8.91
N LYS A 73 0.90 -4.65 -7.80
CA LYS A 73 -0.09 -4.42 -6.73
C LYS A 73 -1.33 -3.68 -7.21
N CYS A 74 -1.18 -2.73 -8.11
CA CYS A 74 -2.28 -1.95 -8.69
C CYS A 74 -2.96 -2.64 -9.88
N GLY A 75 -2.34 -3.67 -10.46
CA GLY A 75 -2.81 -4.32 -11.69
C GLY A 75 -2.56 -3.50 -12.95
N VAL A 76 -1.51 -2.67 -12.96
CA VAL A 76 -1.08 -1.92 -14.14
C VAL A 76 -0.59 -2.90 -15.21
N PRO A 77 -1.03 -2.77 -16.48
CA PRO A 77 -0.57 -3.66 -17.55
C PRO A 77 0.94 -3.61 -17.75
N LYS A 78 1.57 -4.76 -17.97
CA LYS A 78 3.03 -4.88 -18.17
C LYS A 78 3.54 -4.01 -19.33
N LYS A 79 2.71 -3.78 -20.36
CA LYS A 79 3.02 -2.88 -21.49
C LYS A 79 3.16 -1.43 -21.02
N GLN A 80 2.23 -0.96 -20.19
CA GLN A 80 2.27 0.39 -19.61
C GLN A 80 3.49 0.55 -18.70
N LEU A 81 3.71 -0.42 -17.81
CA LEU A 81 4.89 -0.43 -16.93
C LEU A 81 6.20 -0.27 -17.72
N ARG A 82 6.38 -1.03 -18.80
CA ARG A 82 7.60 -0.94 -19.65
C ARG A 82 7.80 0.46 -20.24
N GLN A 83 6.73 1.11 -20.67
CA GLN A 83 6.80 2.48 -21.19
C GLN A 83 7.20 3.47 -20.12
N ASP A 84 6.59 3.37 -18.94
CA ASP A 84 6.86 4.27 -17.81
C ASP A 84 8.26 4.02 -17.22
N MET A 85 8.74 2.76 -17.19
CA MET A 85 10.11 2.43 -16.81
C MET A 85 11.15 3.06 -17.76
N LYS A 86 10.91 3.07 -19.07
CA LYS A 86 11.81 3.72 -20.02
C LYS A 86 11.87 5.23 -19.79
N LYS A 87 10.74 5.87 -19.52
CA LYS A 87 10.70 7.30 -19.16
C LYS A 87 11.42 7.57 -17.85
N ALA A 88 11.13 6.76 -16.82
CA ALA A 88 11.79 6.87 -15.53
C ALA A 88 13.31 6.65 -15.63
N PHE A 89 13.74 5.67 -16.42
CA PHE A 89 15.16 5.42 -16.71
C PHE A 89 15.86 6.66 -17.28
N ALA A 90 15.26 7.31 -18.29
CA ALA A 90 15.82 8.52 -18.88
C ALA A 90 15.96 9.67 -17.87
N GLU A 91 15.01 9.82 -16.94
CA GLU A 91 15.10 10.81 -15.86
C GLU A 91 16.15 10.42 -14.82
N LEU A 92 16.21 9.16 -14.42
CA LEU A 92 17.18 8.66 -13.45
C LEU A 92 18.64 8.70 -13.94
N GLN A 93 18.87 8.69 -15.25
CA GLN A 93 20.21 8.86 -15.82
C GLN A 93 20.74 10.28 -15.64
N LYS A 94 19.88 11.27 -15.43
CA LYS A 94 20.29 12.67 -15.17
C LYS A 94 20.78 12.88 -13.74
N VAL A 95 20.49 11.95 -12.83
CA VAL A 95 20.90 12.02 -11.44
C VAL A 95 22.39 11.74 -11.34
N GLU A 96 23.13 12.57 -10.57
CA GLU A 96 24.56 12.36 -10.34
C GLU A 96 24.84 10.96 -9.77
N HIS A 97 25.78 10.25 -10.37
CA HIS A 97 26.04 8.85 -10.03
C HIS A 97 27.43 8.39 -10.40
N VAL A 98 27.92 7.40 -9.68
CA VAL A 98 29.16 6.68 -9.98
C VAL A 98 28.90 5.50 -10.93
N ASN A 99 27.77 4.80 -10.76
CA ASN A 99 27.40 3.62 -11.56
C ASN A 99 26.24 3.96 -12.50
N PRO A 100 26.42 3.92 -13.84
CA PRO A 100 25.33 4.15 -14.78
C PRO A 100 24.29 3.03 -14.69
N LEU A 101 23.02 3.39 -14.80
CA LEU A 101 21.96 2.40 -15.04
C LEU A 101 22.06 1.86 -16.47
N THR A 102 21.76 0.59 -16.64
CA THR A 102 21.80 -0.12 -17.92
C THR A 102 20.43 -0.65 -18.32
N GLU A 103 20.28 -1.07 -19.58
CA GLU A 103 19.06 -1.77 -20.04
C GLU A 103 18.84 -3.09 -19.30
N ASP A 104 19.89 -3.73 -18.80
CA ASP A 104 19.80 -4.94 -18.00
C ASP A 104 19.18 -4.67 -16.63
N ASP A 105 19.44 -3.53 -16.04
CA ASP A 105 18.81 -3.11 -14.79
C ASP A 105 17.28 -2.96 -14.97
N ILE A 106 16.82 -2.47 -16.13
CA ILE A 106 15.39 -2.44 -16.44
C ILE A 106 14.82 -3.85 -16.53
N ARG A 107 15.54 -4.78 -17.18
CA ARG A 107 15.10 -6.17 -17.30
C ARG A 107 14.99 -6.85 -15.94
N SER A 108 16.01 -6.70 -15.12
CA SER A 108 16.03 -7.23 -13.74
C SER A 108 14.94 -6.61 -12.87
N ALA A 109 14.74 -5.29 -12.95
CA ALA A 109 13.69 -4.62 -12.21
C ALA A 109 12.27 -5.10 -12.61
N LEU A 110 12.07 -5.47 -13.89
CA LEU A 110 10.81 -6.03 -14.37
C LEU A 110 10.47 -7.42 -13.80
N GLU A 111 11.45 -8.16 -13.30
CA GLU A 111 11.23 -9.45 -12.62
C GLU A 111 10.40 -9.25 -11.34
N ALA A 112 10.54 -8.09 -10.68
CA ALA A 112 9.75 -7.74 -9.52
C ALA A 112 8.25 -7.49 -9.82
N TYR A 113 7.83 -7.52 -11.09
CA TYR A 113 6.41 -7.56 -11.48
C TYR A 113 5.84 -8.96 -11.26
N ASP A 114 5.90 -9.42 -10.02
CA ASP A 114 5.48 -10.76 -9.60
C ASP A 114 4.84 -10.76 -8.22
N LYS A 115 4.04 -11.81 -7.95
CA LYS A 115 3.33 -12.02 -6.69
C LYS A 115 4.30 -12.21 -5.51
N GLU A 116 5.46 -12.77 -5.72
CA GLU A 116 6.44 -13.03 -4.66
C GLU A 116 6.92 -11.73 -3.99
N TYR A 117 7.03 -10.65 -4.75
CA TYR A 117 7.40 -9.32 -4.24
C TYR A 117 6.23 -8.56 -3.58
N TYR A 118 5.04 -9.15 -3.54
CA TYR A 118 3.85 -8.50 -2.97
C TYR A 118 4.01 -8.14 -1.49
N ASN A 119 4.80 -8.89 -0.76
CA ASN A 119 5.00 -8.74 0.68
C ASN A 119 6.13 -7.77 1.06
N PHE A 120 6.72 -7.07 0.11
CA PHE A 120 7.67 -6.00 0.41
C PHE A 120 7.06 -5.00 1.37
N THR A 121 7.72 -4.80 2.52
CA THR A 121 7.20 -3.89 3.55
C THR A 121 7.54 -2.44 3.23
N ILE A 122 6.82 -1.50 3.86
CA ILE A 122 7.14 -0.07 3.74
C ILE A 122 8.57 0.19 4.22
N SER A 123 8.99 -0.46 5.31
CA SER A 123 10.36 -0.31 5.85
C SER A 123 11.43 -0.77 4.88
N ASP A 124 11.17 -1.85 4.14
CA ASP A 124 12.12 -2.33 3.11
C ASP A 124 12.22 -1.33 1.95
N ILE A 125 11.08 -0.80 1.51
CA ILE A 125 11.04 0.20 0.43
C ILE A 125 11.75 1.48 0.85
N GLU A 126 11.49 1.99 2.06
CA GLU A 126 12.18 3.17 2.61
C GLU A 126 13.69 2.96 2.69
N ALA A 127 14.15 1.78 3.15
CA ALA A 127 15.56 1.46 3.25
C ALA A 127 16.26 1.36 1.88
N LEU A 128 15.57 0.78 0.87
CA LEU A 128 16.13 0.59 -0.47
C LEU A 128 16.12 1.85 -1.33
N THR A 129 15.20 2.77 -1.09
CA THR A 129 14.96 3.91 -1.99
C THR A 129 15.19 5.28 -1.36
N ASN A 130 15.40 5.31 -0.04
CA ASN A 130 15.44 6.53 0.78
C ASN A 130 14.18 7.42 0.64
N VAL A 131 13.12 6.92 0.04
CA VAL A 131 11.83 7.61 -0.07
C VAL A 131 11.01 7.36 1.18
N ARG A 132 10.72 8.41 1.92
CA ARG A 132 9.88 8.31 3.11
C ARG A 132 8.40 8.17 2.73
N ILE A 133 7.75 7.16 3.30
CA ILE A 133 6.35 6.85 3.04
C ILE A 133 5.52 7.18 4.28
N ASP A 134 4.67 8.20 4.16
CA ASP A 134 3.72 8.53 5.23
C ASP A 134 2.77 7.36 5.47
N ARG A 135 2.76 6.88 6.69
CA ARG A 135 1.97 5.71 7.08
C ARG A 135 0.57 6.12 7.48
N ASN A 136 -0.37 5.26 7.20
CA ASN A 136 -1.72 5.39 7.73
C ASN A 136 -1.68 5.41 9.27
N LYS A 137 -2.63 6.10 9.91
CA LYS A 137 -2.73 6.21 11.38
C LYS A 137 -2.65 4.87 12.12
N ARG A 138 -3.01 3.78 11.46
CA ARG A 138 -2.95 2.41 12.01
C ARG A 138 -1.71 1.60 11.61
N ASN A 139 -0.93 2.06 10.64
CA ASN A 139 0.22 1.32 10.13
C ASN A 139 1.31 1.19 11.22
N GLY A 140 1.68 -0.04 11.53
CA GLY A 140 2.72 -0.37 12.49
C GLY A 140 2.35 -0.17 13.98
N ARG A 141 1.13 0.25 14.31
CA ARG A 141 0.68 0.36 15.69
C ARG A 141 0.00 -0.92 16.14
N LYS A 142 0.40 -1.45 17.31
CA LYS A 142 -0.36 -2.49 17.99
C LYS A 142 -1.75 -1.95 18.38
N GLN A 143 -2.76 -2.82 18.41
CA GLN A 143 -4.14 -2.46 18.73
C GLN A 143 -4.26 -1.65 20.03
N GLU A 144 -3.51 -2.03 21.05
CA GLU A 144 -3.47 -1.34 22.34
C GLU A 144 -2.98 0.11 22.22
N GLN A 145 -1.87 0.32 21.53
CA GLN A 145 -1.32 1.66 21.28
C GLN A 145 -2.30 2.52 20.48
N HIS A 146 -2.99 1.93 19.49
CA HIS A 146 -4.00 2.64 18.73
C HIS A 146 -5.16 3.08 19.60
N LEU A 147 -5.64 2.23 20.51
CA LEU A 147 -6.72 2.55 21.44
C LEU A 147 -6.32 3.63 22.44
N GLN A 148 -5.08 3.59 22.97
CA GLN A 148 -4.56 4.63 23.87
C GLN A 148 -4.52 5.99 23.18
N PHE A 149 -4.00 6.08 21.94
CA PHE A 149 -4.00 7.31 21.16
C PHE A 149 -5.42 7.82 20.87
N ALA A 150 -6.33 6.95 20.46
CA ALA A 150 -7.70 7.32 20.18
C ALA A 150 -8.42 7.87 21.43
N ARG A 151 -8.17 7.28 22.60
CA ARG A 151 -8.70 7.77 23.89
C ARG A 151 -8.09 9.12 24.26
N GLY A 152 -6.77 9.29 24.10
CA GLY A 152 -6.08 10.55 24.36
C GLY A 152 -6.64 11.70 23.51
N ILE A 153 -6.78 11.48 22.19
CA ILE A 153 -7.36 12.48 21.28
C ILE A 153 -8.79 12.84 21.66
N ARG A 154 -9.60 11.85 22.06
CA ARG A 154 -10.99 12.12 22.52
C ARG A 154 -11.01 12.96 23.79
N GLY A 155 -10.13 12.67 24.76
CA GLY A 155 -10.00 13.46 25.97
C GLY A 155 -9.65 14.91 25.68
N VAL A 156 -8.67 15.16 24.81
CA VAL A 156 -8.29 16.50 24.41
C VAL A 156 -9.45 17.23 23.72
N LYS A 157 -10.14 16.58 22.78
CA LYS A 157 -11.29 17.17 22.09
C LYS A 157 -12.45 17.49 23.03
N ALA A 158 -12.75 16.60 23.97
CA ALA A 158 -13.76 16.84 24.97
C ALA A 158 -13.43 18.06 25.86
N ASN A 159 -12.17 18.21 26.25
CA ASN A 159 -11.70 19.35 27.03
C ASN A 159 -11.75 20.70 26.24
N LEU A 160 -11.65 20.62 24.90
CA LEU A 160 -11.76 21.77 24.01
C LEU A 160 -13.22 22.08 23.65
N GLY A 161 -14.22 21.35 24.18
CA GLY A 161 -15.63 21.51 23.84
C GLY A 161 -15.99 21.06 22.41
N GLU A 162 -15.11 20.35 21.73
CA GLU A 162 -15.39 19.79 20.41
C GLU A 162 -16.33 18.58 20.51
N HIS A 163 -17.28 18.47 19.59
CA HIS A 163 -18.15 17.30 19.50
C HIS A 163 -17.32 16.02 19.26
N VAL A 164 -17.34 15.13 20.23
CA VAL A 164 -16.70 13.82 20.12
C VAL A 164 -17.76 12.79 19.79
N SER A 165 -17.83 12.34 18.54
CA SER A 165 -18.68 11.22 18.18
C SER A 165 -18.28 9.99 18.99
N GLY A 166 -19.21 9.39 19.70
CA GLY A 166 -19.00 8.14 20.44
C GLY A 166 -18.57 7.04 19.48
N GLY A 167 -17.26 6.82 19.32
CA GLY A 167 -16.70 5.89 18.33
C GLY A 167 -16.95 4.44 18.70
N GLY A 168 -18.13 3.95 18.49
CA GLY A 168 -18.51 2.56 18.60
C GLY A 168 -19.75 2.29 17.76
N ARG A 169 -19.98 1.03 17.42
CA ARG A 169 -21.25 0.61 16.84
C ARG A 169 -22.34 0.90 17.87
N PRO A 170 -23.45 1.60 17.50
CA PRO A 170 -24.56 1.84 18.40
C PRO A 170 -25.00 0.54 19.07
N SER A 171 -25.27 0.54 20.36
CA SER A 171 -25.75 -0.63 21.05
C SER A 171 -27.11 -1.05 20.46
N ALA A 172 -27.46 -2.32 20.59
CA ALA A 172 -28.75 -2.82 20.13
C ALA A 172 -29.93 -2.07 20.78
N ARG A 173 -29.71 -1.47 21.96
CA ARG A 173 -30.71 -0.67 22.68
C ARG A 173 -30.89 0.76 22.10
N GLU A 174 -29.93 1.29 21.38
CA GLU A 174 -29.99 2.61 20.73
C GLU A 174 -30.62 2.56 19.33
N ARG A 175 -31.09 1.39 18.88
CA ARG A 175 -31.67 1.16 17.55
C ARG A 175 -33.20 0.99 17.58
N VAL A 176 -33.87 1.27 18.69
CA VAL A 176 -35.32 1.22 18.80
C VAL A 176 -35.92 2.59 18.55
#